data_4530d0d19112c2c8af368d6ea175acf5
#
_entry.id   4530d0d19112c2c8af368d6ea175acf5
#
_cell.length_a   1.000
_cell.length_b   1.000
_cell.length_c   1.000
_cell.angle_alpha   90.00
_cell.angle_beta   90.00
_cell.angle_gamma   90.00
#
_symmetry.space_group_name_H-M   'P 1'
#
loop_
_entity.id
_entity.type
_entity.pdbx_description
1 polymer ?
#
loop_
_entity_poly.entity_id
_entity_poly.type
_entity_poly.pdbx_seq_one_letter_code
_entity_poly.pdbx_strand_id
1 'polypeptide(L)'
;MAAQEQKRHWLSYLNGRTISILFLGFSSGLPLYTLIYLMQAWLAKSGLDVKALGLFALVTFPYTFKFLWAPFMDRYTIGPLGRRRGWMAVTQIGLFLVIGGLGMLDPKIELTLIAVVVGVIAFLSASQDVVVDAYRREILAEDEQGLGAAIIVNAYKAASLIPSALGLVLADTMSWQAVFWIVAAFMLPGFICTLLAREPAVYGAPPKNLQEAVVLPFREFILRDGLKQAIIIIMFVLLYKIGDSMATALSTKFFLDVGFTTKQIGLAANATGWWASLAGGAVGGIWMIKLGINRALWVFGVLQAIAILGFAWLANVGPDPVLLSAVFGFEAFASLGLGSAALVAFMSRATDPRYTATQYALFSSLAAVPRTFINSSVGYIVAETGWFWFFIVCFILAFPAMMMLPKIAPWNSANEKA
;
A
#
# COMPACT_ATOMS: atom_id res chain seq x y z
N MET A 1 0.43 -26.18 -35.58
CA MET A 1 0.69 -26.93 -34.35
C MET A 1 0.47 -25.93 -33.22
N ALA A 2 -0.72 -25.90 -32.63
CA ALA A 2 -1.02 -25.08 -31.47
C ALA A 2 -0.39 -25.76 -30.24
N ALA A 3 0.63 -25.12 -29.66
CA ALA A 3 1.18 -25.54 -28.37
C ALA A 3 0.04 -25.44 -27.34
N GLN A 4 -0.33 -26.57 -26.77
CA GLN A 4 -1.21 -26.61 -25.60
C GLN A 4 -0.53 -25.82 -24.49
N GLU A 5 -1.00 -24.61 -24.22
CA GLU A 5 -0.66 -23.87 -22.99
C GLU A 5 -1.20 -24.68 -21.81
N GLN A 6 -0.31 -25.46 -21.22
CA GLN A 6 -0.55 -26.19 -19.98
C GLN A 6 -0.70 -25.13 -18.89
N LYS A 7 -1.94 -24.84 -18.45
CA LYS A 7 -2.21 -23.92 -17.32
C LYS A 7 -1.36 -24.36 -16.15
N ARG A 8 -0.32 -23.60 -15.86
CA ARG A 8 0.56 -23.83 -14.70
C ARG A 8 -0.29 -23.90 -13.44
N HIS A 9 -0.06 -24.90 -12.61
CA HIS A 9 -0.69 -25.00 -11.29
C HIS A 9 -0.24 -23.79 -10.46
N TRP A 10 -1.13 -23.17 -9.68
CA TRP A 10 -0.84 -21.93 -8.92
C TRP A 10 0.43 -22.05 -8.03
N LEU A 11 0.76 -23.24 -7.52
CA LEU A 11 1.99 -23.50 -6.79
C LEU A 11 3.27 -23.30 -7.61
N SER A 12 3.23 -23.43 -8.93
CA SER A 12 4.40 -23.21 -9.78
C SER A 12 4.80 -21.74 -9.90
N TYR A 13 3.89 -20.83 -9.49
CA TYR A 13 4.17 -19.40 -9.37
C TYR A 13 4.88 -19.02 -8.06
N LEU A 14 4.95 -19.93 -7.05
CA LEU A 14 5.76 -19.77 -5.86
C LEU A 14 7.21 -20.15 -6.15
N ASN A 15 7.94 -19.23 -6.74
CA ASN A 15 9.34 -19.38 -7.14
C ASN A 15 10.24 -18.36 -6.42
N GLY A 16 11.55 -18.42 -6.66
CA GLY A 16 12.50 -17.52 -6.00
C GLY A 16 12.19 -16.02 -6.21
N ARG A 17 11.55 -15.63 -7.32
CA ARG A 17 11.15 -14.24 -7.57
C ARG A 17 10.01 -13.83 -6.64
N THR A 18 8.96 -14.63 -6.57
CA THR A 18 7.79 -14.34 -5.73
C THR A 18 8.13 -14.41 -4.23
N ILE A 19 9.02 -15.32 -3.83
CA ILE A 19 9.56 -15.39 -2.44
C ILE A 19 10.35 -14.12 -2.12
N SER A 20 11.16 -13.61 -3.06
CA SER A 20 11.87 -12.34 -2.85
C SER A 20 10.88 -11.18 -2.62
N ILE A 21 9.78 -11.12 -3.36
CA ILE A 21 8.73 -10.10 -3.18
C ILE A 21 8.09 -10.17 -1.79
N LEU A 22 7.94 -11.37 -1.21
CA LEU A 22 7.43 -11.53 0.16
C LEU A 22 8.33 -10.85 1.19
N PHE A 23 9.63 -11.13 1.18
CA PHE A 23 10.58 -10.53 2.14
C PHE A 23 10.79 -9.04 1.91
N LEU A 24 10.84 -8.60 0.66
CA LEU A 24 11.00 -7.20 0.31
C LEU A 24 9.74 -6.40 0.66
N GLY A 25 8.54 -6.93 0.42
CA GLY A 25 7.28 -6.31 0.80
C GLY A 25 7.13 -6.17 2.32
N PHE A 26 7.52 -7.20 3.08
CA PHE A 26 7.56 -7.13 4.54
C PHE A 26 8.53 -6.05 5.04
N SER A 27 9.74 -6.03 4.51
CA SER A 27 10.74 -5.01 4.84
C SER A 27 10.29 -3.60 4.47
N SER A 28 9.51 -3.43 3.38
CA SER A 28 8.99 -2.14 2.93
C SER A 28 7.88 -1.61 3.85
N GLY A 29 7.01 -2.49 4.38
CA GLY A 29 5.92 -2.09 5.27
C GLY A 29 6.38 -1.76 6.69
N LEU A 30 7.44 -2.39 7.19
CA LEU A 30 7.86 -2.31 8.57
C LEU A 30 8.14 -0.87 9.06
N PRO A 31 8.89 -0.01 8.34
CA PRO A 31 9.16 1.35 8.79
C PRO A 31 7.91 2.21 8.91
N LEU A 32 6.99 2.15 7.94
CA LEU A 32 5.74 2.92 7.98
C LEU A 32 4.92 2.56 9.22
N TYR A 33 4.72 1.28 9.48
CA TYR A 33 3.95 0.83 10.64
C TYR A 33 4.67 1.10 11.96
N THR A 34 6.02 1.14 11.97
CA THR A 34 6.80 1.59 13.13
C THR A 34 6.49 3.05 13.46
N LEU A 35 6.39 3.91 12.45
CA LEU A 35 6.00 5.33 12.65
C LEU A 35 4.54 5.48 13.07
N ILE A 36 3.62 4.66 12.53
CA ILE A 36 2.19 4.77 12.84
C ILE A 36 1.85 4.23 14.23
N TYR A 37 2.44 3.12 14.65
CA TYR A 37 2.06 2.43 15.89
C TYR A 37 3.07 2.62 17.02
N LEU A 38 4.32 2.19 16.82
CA LEU A 38 5.30 2.12 17.90
C LEU A 38 5.78 3.51 18.33
N MET A 39 6.15 4.37 17.38
CA MET A 39 6.58 5.73 17.65
C MET A 39 5.48 6.53 18.34
N GLN A 40 4.25 6.45 17.85
CA GLN A 40 3.12 7.17 18.45
C GLN A 40 2.89 6.74 19.91
N ALA A 41 2.96 5.43 20.20
CA ALA A 41 2.83 4.90 21.55
C ALA A 41 3.98 5.34 22.45
N TRP A 42 5.22 5.36 21.95
CA TRP A 42 6.39 5.83 22.66
C TRP A 42 6.27 7.31 23.05
N LEU A 43 5.91 8.16 22.09
CA LEU A 43 5.72 9.60 22.34
C LEU A 43 4.56 9.86 23.31
N ALA A 44 3.44 9.15 23.18
CA ALA A 44 2.31 9.26 24.10
C ALA A 44 2.68 8.82 25.54
N LYS A 45 3.37 7.68 25.71
CA LYS A 45 3.87 7.23 27.02
C LYS A 45 4.90 8.19 27.63
N SER A 46 5.58 8.98 26.82
CA SER A 46 6.53 10.01 27.27
C SER A 46 5.85 11.31 27.72
N GLY A 47 4.52 11.41 27.59
CA GLY A 47 3.72 12.54 28.07
C GLY A 47 3.54 13.68 27.05
N LEU A 48 3.80 13.44 25.74
CA LEU A 48 3.49 14.41 24.71
C LEU A 48 1.98 14.64 24.61
N ASP A 49 1.59 15.90 24.40
CA ASP A 49 0.21 16.27 24.23
C ASP A 49 -0.35 15.80 22.85
N VAL A 50 -1.67 15.75 22.73
CA VAL A 50 -2.36 15.29 21.53
C VAL A 50 -2.06 16.17 20.32
N LYS A 51 -1.80 17.46 20.51
CA LYS A 51 -1.48 18.41 19.42
C LYS A 51 -0.10 18.09 18.83
N ALA A 52 0.90 17.88 19.70
CA ALA A 52 2.24 17.47 19.27
C ALA A 52 2.20 16.11 18.54
N LEU A 53 1.47 15.12 19.06
CA LEU A 53 1.26 13.83 18.39
C LEU A 53 0.59 13.99 17.01
N GLY A 54 -0.37 14.90 16.88
CA GLY A 54 -1.02 15.22 15.60
C GLY A 54 -0.06 15.75 14.54
N LEU A 55 0.95 16.54 14.93
CA LEU A 55 1.99 17.02 14.01
C LEU A 55 2.84 15.86 13.44
N PHE A 56 3.09 14.83 14.22
CA PHE A 56 3.80 13.64 13.75
C PHE A 56 3.00 12.81 12.73
N ALA A 57 1.69 13.04 12.55
CA ALA A 57 0.94 12.44 11.44
C ALA A 57 1.39 12.97 10.07
N LEU A 58 1.97 14.17 9.99
CA LEU A 58 2.55 14.74 8.77
C LEU A 58 3.77 13.97 8.26
N VAL A 59 4.33 13.08 9.07
CA VAL A 59 5.43 12.17 8.70
C VAL A 59 5.09 11.28 7.50
N THR A 60 3.82 11.05 7.21
CA THR A 60 3.41 10.30 6.02
C THR A 60 3.53 11.11 4.71
N PHE A 61 3.84 12.41 4.78
CA PHE A 61 3.96 13.29 3.62
C PHE A 61 4.96 12.80 2.55
N PRO A 62 6.17 12.30 2.88
CA PRO A 62 7.08 11.76 1.87
C PRO A 62 6.47 10.66 1.00
N TYR A 63 5.59 9.83 1.53
CA TYR A 63 4.95 8.76 0.74
C TYR A 63 4.03 9.30 -0.38
N THR A 64 3.42 10.46 -0.16
CA THR A 64 2.59 11.12 -1.18
C THR A 64 3.43 11.81 -2.26
N PHE A 65 4.63 12.27 -1.93
CA PHE A 65 5.48 13.03 -2.84
C PHE A 65 6.69 12.26 -3.37
N LYS A 66 6.78 10.94 -3.12
CA LYS A 66 7.92 10.10 -3.52
C LYS A 66 8.22 10.11 -5.03
N PHE A 67 7.24 10.43 -5.87
CA PHE A 67 7.44 10.57 -7.32
C PHE A 67 8.41 11.70 -7.70
N LEU A 68 8.64 12.70 -6.81
CA LEU A 68 9.57 13.80 -7.07
C LEU A 68 11.02 13.35 -7.15
N TRP A 69 11.41 12.34 -6.38
CA TRP A 69 12.78 11.82 -6.37
C TRP A 69 12.93 10.43 -7.00
N ALA A 70 11.84 9.76 -7.34
CA ALA A 70 11.88 8.47 -8.03
C ALA A 70 12.76 8.48 -9.32
N PRO A 71 12.79 9.57 -10.14
CA PRO A 71 13.68 9.66 -11.30
C PRO A 71 15.16 9.43 -11.01
N PHE A 72 15.64 9.81 -9.80
CA PHE A 72 17.02 9.53 -9.39
C PHE A 72 17.29 8.04 -9.29
N MET A 73 16.29 7.25 -8.85
CA MET A 73 16.39 5.80 -8.68
C MET A 73 16.28 5.04 -10.01
N ASP A 74 15.68 5.66 -11.03
CA ASP A 74 15.69 5.12 -12.39
C ASP A 74 17.02 5.40 -13.09
N ARG A 75 17.70 6.52 -12.76
CA ARG A 75 18.93 6.95 -13.43
C ARG A 75 20.19 6.42 -12.78
N TYR A 76 20.31 6.53 -11.45
CA TYR A 76 21.57 6.27 -10.76
C TYR A 76 21.64 4.86 -10.18
N THR A 77 22.81 4.23 -10.35
CA THR A 77 23.15 2.95 -9.72
C THR A 77 24.04 3.21 -8.51
N ILE A 78 23.75 2.58 -7.37
CA ILE A 78 24.54 2.68 -6.15
C ILE A 78 25.31 1.40 -5.93
N GLY A 79 26.65 1.49 -5.94
CA GLY A 79 27.54 0.36 -5.63
C GLY A 79 27.48 -0.76 -6.67
N PRO A 80 28.07 -1.91 -6.36
CA PRO A 80 28.22 -3.03 -7.31
C PRO A 80 27.00 -3.95 -7.41
N LEU A 81 25.97 -3.76 -6.56
CA LEU A 81 24.80 -4.66 -6.50
C LEU A 81 23.81 -4.47 -7.64
N GLY A 82 23.98 -3.42 -8.45
CA GLY A 82 23.06 -3.09 -9.51
C GLY A 82 22.12 -1.93 -9.16
N ARG A 83 21.25 -1.55 -10.12
CA ARG A 83 20.40 -0.36 -9.99
C ARG A 83 19.37 -0.50 -8.88
N ARG A 84 18.60 -1.59 -8.86
CA ARG A 84 17.52 -1.79 -7.87
C ARG A 84 18.07 -2.27 -6.52
N ARG A 85 18.89 -3.30 -6.55
CA ARG A 85 19.46 -3.88 -5.32
C ARG A 85 20.36 -2.90 -4.57
N GLY A 86 21.13 -2.07 -5.27
CA GLY A 86 21.98 -1.04 -4.64
C GLY A 86 21.15 -0.03 -3.83
N TRP A 87 20.08 0.51 -4.40
CA TRP A 87 19.17 1.41 -3.69
C TRP A 87 18.46 0.72 -2.52
N MET A 88 17.94 -0.53 -2.72
CA MET A 88 17.32 -1.30 -1.64
C MET A 88 18.28 -1.50 -0.48
N ALA A 89 19.53 -1.91 -0.74
CA ALA A 89 20.53 -2.15 0.31
C ALA A 89 20.82 -0.88 1.12
N VAL A 90 21.03 0.25 0.45
CA VAL A 90 21.32 1.53 1.13
C VAL A 90 20.13 1.99 1.97
N THR A 91 18.91 1.93 1.44
CA THR A 91 17.72 2.34 2.19
C THR A 91 17.44 1.41 3.37
N GLN A 92 17.61 0.08 3.21
CA GLN A 92 17.41 -0.90 4.28
C GLN A 92 18.44 -0.75 5.40
N ILE A 93 19.72 -0.55 5.09
CA ILE A 93 20.75 -0.27 6.10
C ILE A 93 20.46 1.04 6.80
N GLY A 94 20.15 2.11 6.05
CA GLY A 94 19.78 3.40 6.62
C GLY A 94 18.61 3.29 7.58
N LEU A 95 17.53 2.59 7.17
CA LEU A 95 16.36 2.36 8.01
C LEU A 95 16.68 1.52 9.26
N PHE A 96 17.45 0.45 9.12
CA PHE A 96 17.89 -0.37 10.26
C PHE A 96 18.59 0.49 11.32
N LEU A 97 19.55 1.33 10.89
CA LEU A 97 20.32 2.17 11.80
C LEU A 97 19.46 3.29 12.42
N VAL A 98 18.66 3.97 11.60
CA VAL A 98 17.89 5.14 12.06
C VAL A 98 16.70 4.73 12.91
N ILE A 99 16.01 3.62 12.61
CA ILE A 99 14.94 3.07 13.47
C ILE A 99 15.52 2.60 14.79
N GLY A 100 16.62 1.83 14.77
CA GLY A 100 17.28 1.39 16.00
C GLY A 100 17.77 2.55 16.86
N GLY A 101 18.36 3.56 16.21
CA GLY A 101 18.86 4.77 16.89
C GLY A 101 17.76 5.68 17.46
N LEU A 102 16.53 5.66 16.88
CA LEU A 102 15.43 6.50 17.35
C LEU A 102 15.12 6.28 18.84
N GLY A 103 15.14 5.04 19.30
CA GLY A 103 14.87 4.70 20.70
C GLY A 103 15.95 5.13 21.69
N MET A 104 17.07 5.69 21.23
CA MET A 104 18.14 6.23 22.09
C MET A 104 17.89 7.69 22.48
N LEU A 105 16.95 8.37 21.83
CA LEU A 105 16.60 9.76 22.06
C LEU A 105 15.60 9.90 23.22
N ASP A 106 15.65 11.04 23.94
CA ASP A 106 14.69 11.37 24.99
C ASP A 106 13.60 12.31 24.45
N PRO A 107 12.32 11.87 24.36
CA PRO A 107 11.23 12.71 23.87
C PRO A 107 10.97 13.98 24.66
N LYS A 108 11.41 14.03 25.93
CA LYS A 108 11.22 15.19 26.78
C LYS A 108 12.21 16.32 26.48
N ILE A 109 13.36 15.98 25.93
CA ILE A 109 14.49 16.92 25.74
C ILE A 109 14.74 17.14 24.24
N GLU A 110 14.62 16.09 23.42
CA GLU A 110 15.12 16.05 22.04
C GLU A 110 14.00 15.99 20.99
N LEU A 111 12.82 16.55 21.29
CA LEU A 111 11.64 16.44 20.41
C LEU A 111 11.91 16.91 18.98
N THR A 112 12.66 17.99 18.80
CA THR A 112 13.03 18.49 17.46
C THR A 112 13.93 17.51 16.71
N LEU A 113 14.92 16.90 17.39
CA LEU A 113 15.79 15.89 16.79
C LEU A 113 14.98 14.64 16.42
N ILE A 114 14.05 14.22 17.29
CA ILE A 114 13.12 13.12 16.98
C ILE A 114 12.30 13.42 15.75
N ALA A 115 11.76 14.63 15.59
CA ALA A 115 11.00 15.01 14.38
C ALA A 115 11.85 14.91 13.11
N VAL A 116 13.12 15.35 13.17
CA VAL A 116 14.07 15.22 12.04
C VAL A 116 14.36 13.75 11.73
N VAL A 117 14.69 12.94 12.74
CA VAL A 117 14.98 11.51 12.59
C VAL A 117 13.78 10.76 12.01
N VAL A 118 12.58 11.05 12.49
CA VAL A 118 11.33 10.50 11.99
C VAL A 118 11.09 10.92 10.54
N GLY A 119 11.38 12.17 10.18
CA GLY A 119 11.36 12.63 8.77
C GLY A 119 12.34 11.87 7.88
N VAL A 120 13.54 11.58 8.37
CA VAL A 120 14.54 10.75 7.67
C VAL A 120 14.04 9.32 7.49
N ILE A 121 13.45 8.70 8.54
CA ILE A 121 12.84 7.36 8.42
C ILE A 121 11.75 7.37 7.34
N ALA A 122 10.85 8.35 7.36
CA ALA A 122 9.77 8.44 6.39
C ALA A 122 10.30 8.62 4.95
N PHE A 123 11.33 9.45 4.76
CA PHE A 123 11.97 9.63 3.46
C PHE A 123 12.66 8.36 2.96
N LEU A 124 13.45 7.70 3.79
CA LEU A 124 14.13 6.45 3.44
C LEU A 124 13.11 5.33 3.16
N SER A 125 12.05 5.24 3.95
CA SER A 125 10.99 4.24 3.76
C SER A 125 10.20 4.49 2.47
N ALA A 126 9.80 5.73 2.19
CA ALA A 126 9.17 6.08 0.92
C ALA A 126 10.10 5.81 -0.28
N SER A 127 11.39 6.01 -0.09
CA SER A 127 12.43 5.70 -1.09
C SER A 127 12.58 4.20 -1.30
N GLN A 128 12.55 3.40 -0.23
CA GLN A 128 12.55 1.94 -0.31
C GLN A 128 11.31 1.43 -1.04
N ASP A 129 10.12 1.97 -0.74
CA ASP A 129 8.87 1.62 -1.44
C ASP A 129 9.00 1.81 -2.96
N VAL A 130 9.56 2.96 -3.40
CA VAL A 130 9.77 3.25 -4.83
C VAL A 130 10.60 2.14 -5.49
N VAL A 131 11.70 1.74 -4.87
CA VAL A 131 12.63 0.78 -5.46
C VAL A 131 12.09 -0.65 -5.39
N VAL A 132 11.45 -1.03 -4.30
CA VAL A 132 10.83 -2.37 -4.13
C VAL A 132 9.69 -2.57 -5.13
N ASP A 133 8.84 -1.55 -5.33
CA ASP A 133 7.76 -1.59 -6.31
C ASP A 133 8.31 -1.70 -7.74
N ALA A 134 9.36 -0.95 -8.07
CA ALA A 134 10.03 -1.04 -9.36
C ALA A 134 10.68 -2.41 -9.56
N TYR A 135 11.39 -2.91 -8.56
CA TYR A 135 12.00 -4.25 -8.57
C TYR A 135 10.93 -5.32 -8.84
N ARG A 136 9.80 -5.28 -8.12
CA ARG A 136 8.68 -6.22 -8.32
C ARG A 136 8.18 -6.21 -9.75
N ARG A 137 7.95 -5.03 -10.33
CA ARG A 137 7.46 -4.90 -11.71
C ARG A 137 8.46 -5.47 -12.73
N GLU A 138 9.76 -5.24 -12.50
CA GLU A 138 10.82 -5.63 -13.43
C GLU A 138 11.22 -7.11 -13.32
N ILE A 139 11.12 -7.73 -12.12
CA ILE A 139 11.58 -9.13 -11.92
C ILE A 139 10.51 -10.17 -12.25
N LEU A 140 9.22 -9.82 -12.11
CA LEU A 140 8.11 -10.72 -12.34
C LEU A 140 7.71 -10.76 -13.82
N ALA A 141 7.36 -11.94 -14.30
CA ALA A 141 6.75 -12.10 -15.62
C ALA A 141 5.33 -11.52 -15.65
N GLU A 142 4.78 -11.25 -16.83
CA GLU A 142 3.47 -10.62 -16.96
C GLU A 142 2.34 -11.45 -16.31
N ASP A 143 2.39 -12.77 -16.40
CA ASP A 143 1.45 -13.70 -15.78
C ASP A 143 1.62 -13.80 -14.24
N GLU A 144 2.80 -13.39 -13.71
CA GLU A 144 3.09 -13.35 -12.26
C GLU A 144 2.68 -12.03 -11.60
N GLN A 145 2.39 -10.95 -12.36
CA GLN A 145 2.16 -9.61 -11.80
C GLN A 145 0.97 -9.54 -10.83
N GLY A 146 -0.11 -10.25 -11.12
CA GLY A 146 -1.29 -10.30 -10.26
C GLY A 146 -1.00 -10.96 -8.91
N LEU A 147 -0.37 -12.13 -8.93
CA LEU A 147 0.03 -12.84 -7.71
C LEU A 147 1.09 -12.06 -6.93
N GLY A 148 2.08 -11.50 -7.63
CA GLY A 148 3.13 -10.68 -7.02
C GLY A 148 2.56 -9.42 -6.33
N ALA A 149 1.52 -8.79 -6.91
CA ALA A 149 0.81 -7.69 -6.28
C ALA A 149 0.10 -8.14 -4.99
N ALA A 150 -0.54 -9.29 -4.99
CA ALA A 150 -1.16 -9.84 -3.79
C ALA A 150 -0.14 -10.19 -2.70
N ILE A 151 1.00 -10.79 -3.07
CA ILE A 151 2.07 -11.14 -2.14
C ILE A 151 2.63 -9.89 -1.48
N ILE A 152 2.97 -8.84 -2.26
CA ILE A 152 3.56 -7.63 -1.67
C ILE A 152 2.57 -6.90 -0.76
N VAL A 153 1.30 -6.80 -1.14
CA VAL A 153 0.26 -6.16 -0.30
C VAL A 153 0.09 -6.90 1.02
N ASN A 154 0.05 -8.24 0.99
CA ASN A 154 -0.09 -9.05 2.20
C ASN A 154 1.18 -9.01 3.07
N ALA A 155 2.36 -9.09 2.47
CA ALA A 155 3.62 -8.99 3.19
C ALA A 155 3.79 -7.62 3.86
N TYR A 156 3.44 -6.55 3.15
CA TYR A 156 3.43 -5.19 3.67
C TYR A 156 2.53 -5.08 4.92
N LYS A 157 1.30 -5.60 4.84
CA LYS A 157 0.37 -5.62 5.98
C LYS A 157 0.87 -6.51 7.13
N ALA A 158 1.43 -7.68 6.83
CA ALA A 158 1.96 -8.58 7.85
C ALA A 158 3.07 -7.92 8.68
N ALA A 159 3.85 -7.03 8.08
CA ALA A 159 4.86 -6.26 8.78
C ALA A 159 4.30 -5.39 9.92
N SER A 160 3.02 -4.99 9.85
CA SER A 160 2.39 -4.19 10.90
C SER A 160 2.34 -4.89 12.26
N LEU A 161 2.32 -6.23 12.28
CA LEU A 161 2.28 -7.00 13.52
C LEU A 161 3.53 -6.80 14.38
N ILE A 162 4.67 -6.50 13.77
CA ILE A 162 5.91 -6.31 14.52
C ILE A 162 5.83 -5.05 15.40
N PRO A 163 5.59 -3.83 14.87
CA PRO A 163 5.52 -2.66 15.72
C PRO A 163 4.22 -2.55 16.53
N SER A 164 3.08 -3.06 16.02
CA SER A 164 1.78 -2.89 16.69
C SER A 164 1.46 -3.95 17.74
N ALA A 165 2.02 -5.16 17.63
CA ALA A 165 1.81 -6.22 18.61
C ALA A 165 3.10 -6.52 19.38
N LEU A 166 4.13 -7.06 18.70
CA LEU A 166 5.38 -7.43 19.35
C LEU A 166 6.05 -6.22 20.02
N GLY A 167 6.21 -5.10 19.30
CA GLY A 167 6.88 -3.91 19.82
C GLY A 167 6.18 -3.33 21.03
N LEU A 168 4.84 -3.25 21.03
CA LEU A 168 4.08 -2.72 22.17
C LEU A 168 4.12 -3.65 23.39
N VAL A 169 4.08 -4.97 23.20
CA VAL A 169 4.23 -5.94 24.31
C VAL A 169 5.63 -5.85 24.92
N LEU A 170 6.67 -5.76 24.08
CA LEU A 170 8.05 -5.62 24.58
C LEU A 170 8.26 -4.28 25.31
N ALA A 171 7.58 -3.21 24.90
CA ALA A 171 7.66 -1.89 25.53
C ALA A 171 7.13 -1.83 26.98
N ASP A 172 6.43 -2.86 27.45
CA ASP A 172 6.01 -2.99 28.83
C ASP A 172 7.08 -3.64 29.72
N THR A 173 8.04 -4.36 29.11
CA THR A 173 9.07 -5.15 29.86
C THR A 173 10.51 -4.72 29.57
N MET A 174 10.73 -3.97 28.51
CA MET A 174 12.07 -3.58 28.04
C MET A 174 12.15 -2.05 27.84
N SER A 175 13.39 -1.54 27.77
CA SER A 175 13.62 -0.13 27.42
C SER A 175 13.21 0.15 25.97
N TRP A 176 12.75 1.35 25.69
CA TRP A 176 12.39 1.77 24.33
C TRP A 176 13.55 1.60 23.34
N GLN A 177 14.78 1.85 23.79
CA GLN A 177 15.99 1.62 23.00
C GLN A 177 16.07 0.16 22.53
N ALA A 178 15.89 -0.79 23.44
CA ALA A 178 15.93 -2.22 23.08
C ALA A 178 14.77 -2.60 22.12
N VAL A 179 13.58 -2.07 22.36
CA VAL A 179 12.41 -2.33 21.52
C VAL A 179 12.63 -1.86 20.10
N PHE A 180 13.12 -0.62 19.89
CA PHE A 180 13.39 -0.09 18.55
C PHE A 180 14.48 -0.89 17.82
N TRP A 181 15.55 -1.33 18.51
CA TRP A 181 16.57 -2.19 17.91
C TRP A 181 16.03 -3.57 17.53
N ILE A 182 15.17 -4.18 18.37
CA ILE A 182 14.51 -5.45 18.05
C ILE A 182 13.62 -5.29 16.82
N VAL A 183 12.79 -4.23 16.78
CA VAL A 183 11.93 -3.95 15.61
C VAL A 183 12.77 -3.71 14.36
N ALA A 184 13.85 -2.93 14.46
CA ALA A 184 14.77 -2.68 13.36
C ALA A 184 15.41 -3.99 12.84
N ALA A 185 15.71 -4.97 13.72
CA ALA A 185 16.28 -6.26 13.32
C ALA A 185 15.38 -7.05 12.35
N PHE A 186 14.07 -6.81 12.36
CA PHE A 186 13.15 -7.39 11.36
C PHE A 186 13.33 -6.83 9.93
N MET A 187 14.17 -5.80 9.73
CA MET A 187 14.65 -5.40 8.40
C MET A 187 15.66 -6.39 7.80
N LEU A 188 16.39 -7.16 8.65
CA LEU A 188 17.48 -8.02 8.21
C LEU A 188 17.06 -9.11 7.21
N PRO A 189 15.92 -9.81 7.36
CA PRO A 189 15.47 -10.78 6.35
C PRO A 189 15.31 -10.15 4.96
N GLY A 190 14.75 -8.93 4.88
CA GLY A 190 14.63 -8.17 3.63
C GLY A 190 15.99 -7.77 3.07
N PHE A 191 16.93 -7.35 3.92
CA PHE A 191 18.29 -7.02 3.52
C PHE A 191 19.06 -8.24 2.99
N ILE A 192 18.99 -9.38 3.69
CA ILE A 192 19.59 -10.65 3.23
C ILE A 192 18.98 -11.04 1.88
N CYS A 193 17.65 -10.93 1.74
CA CYS A 193 16.98 -11.18 0.48
C CYS A 193 17.51 -10.25 -0.63
N THR A 194 17.71 -8.96 -0.37
CA THR A 194 18.29 -8.01 -1.32
C THR A 194 19.68 -8.44 -1.80
N LEU A 195 20.51 -8.99 -0.90
CA LEU A 195 21.86 -9.49 -1.26
C LEU A 195 21.83 -10.76 -2.11
N LEU A 196 20.82 -11.63 -1.90
CA LEU A 196 20.69 -12.92 -2.59
C LEU A 196 19.84 -12.86 -3.86
N ALA A 197 18.95 -11.89 -3.95
CA ALA A 197 18.03 -11.73 -5.07
C ALA A 197 18.79 -11.39 -6.39
N ARG A 198 18.17 -11.69 -7.51
CA ARG A 198 18.72 -11.33 -8.82
C ARG A 198 18.43 -9.88 -9.14
N GLU A 199 19.39 -9.17 -9.73
CA GLU A 199 19.14 -7.85 -10.31
C GLU A 199 18.25 -8.01 -11.55
N PRO A 200 17.18 -7.24 -11.71
CA PRO A 200 16.35 -7.27 -12.92
C PRO A 200 17.13 -6.85 -14.16
N ALA A 201 16.70 -7.36 -15.31
CA ALA A 201 17.25 -6.93 -16.58
C ALA A 201 17.00 -5.42 -16.80
N VAL A 202 17.98 -4.72 -17.36
CA VAL A 202 17.84 -3.32 -17.71
C VAL A 202 17.14 -3.21 -19.06
N TYR A 203 15.99 -2.58 -19.10
CA TYR A 203 15.24 -2.32 -20.32
C TYR A 203 15.63 -0.93 -20.88
N GLY A 204 16.31 -0.94 -22.06
CA GLY A 204 16.72 0.29 -22.75
C GLY A 204 17.95 0.98 -22.14
N ALA A 205 18.37 2.09 -22.75
CA ALA A 205 19.45 2.91 -22.21
C ALA A 205 18.93 3.79 -21.06
N PRO A 206 19.69 3.92 -19.96
CA PRO A 206 19.30 4.83 -18.88
C PRO A 206 19.25 6.28 -19.39
N PRO A 207 18.44 7.16 -18.81
CA PRO A 207 18.38 8.57 -19.18
C PRO A 207 19.77 9.22 -19.09
N LYS A 208 20.15 10.01 -20.11
CA LYS A 208 21.49 10.62 -20.19
C LYS A 208 21.73 11.70 -19.14
N ASN A 209 20.67 12.39 -18.75
CA ASN A 209 20.72 13.49 -17.77
C ASN A 209 19.45 13.46 -16.89
N LEU A 210 19.42 14.28 -15.83
CA LEU A 210 18.31 14.34 -14.90
C LEU A 210 17.04 14.90 -15.55
N GLN A 211 17.18 15.85 -16.48
CA GLN A 211 16.05 16.41 -17.21
C GLN A 211 15.34 15.32 -18.03
N GLU A 212 16.11 14.48 -18.74
CA GLU A 212 15.55 13.32 -19.43
C GLU A 212 14.89 12.32 -18.45
N ALA A 213 15.52 12.08 -17.30
CA ALA A 213 14.98 11.17 -16.29
C ALA A 213 13.62 11.64 -15.72
N VAL A 214 13.38 12.94 -15.70
CA VAL A 214 12.08 13.51 -15.29
C VAL A 214 11.10 13.57 -16.46
N VAL A 215 11.53 14.11 -17.61
CA VAL A 215 10.62 14.41 -18.73
C VAL A 215 10.20 13.16 -19.50
N LEU A 216 11.14 12.24 -19.75
CA LEU A 216 10.86 11.06 -20.60
C LEU A 216 9.77 10.13 -20.04
N PRO A 217 9.69 9.82 -18.74
CA PRO A 217 8.62 8.98 -18.19
C PRO A 217 7.22 9.58 -18.40
N PHE A 218 7.07 10.89 -18.21
CA PHE A 218 5.80 11.59 -18.43
C PHE A 218 5.46 11.68 -19.92
N ARG A 219 6.45 12.04 -20.74
CA ARG A 219 6.28 12.12 -22.19
C ARG A 219 5.90 10.75 -22.78
N GLU A 220 6.59 9.70 -22.37
CA GLU A 220 6.29 8.32 -22.79
C GLU A 220 4.88 7.94 -22.40
N PHE A 221 4.48 8.16 -21.14
CA PHE A 221 3.15 7.84 -20.64
C PHE A 221 2.04 8.55 -21.42
N ILE A 222 2.24 9.84 -21.77
CA ILE A 222 1.26 10.62 -22.53
C ILE A 222 1.22 10.18 -24.01
N LEU A 223 2.39 9.90 -24.62
CA LEU A 223 2.47 9.61 -26.04
C LEU A 223 2.15 8.13 -26.37
N ARG A 224 2.26 7.21 -25.43
CA ARG A 224 2.01 5.77 -25.63
C ARG A 224 0.63 5.52 -26.25
N ASP A 225 -0.41 6.07 -25.61
CA ASP A 225 -1.81 5.87 -26.00
C ASP A 225 -2.58 7.19 -26.17
N GLY A 226 -1.84 8.31 -26.19
CA GLY A 226 -2.38 9.66 -26.30
C GLY A 226 -2.86 10.26 -24.98
N LEU A 227 -2.93 11.60 -24.94
CA LEU A 227 -3.28 12.37 -23.73
C LEU A 227 -4.61 11.97 -23.12
N LYS A 228 -5.63 11.67 -23.94
CA LYS A 228 -6.97 11.27 -23.48
C LYS A 228 -6.91 9.97 -22.66
N GLN A 229 -6.17 8.97 -23.14
CA GLN A 229 -6.01 7.69 -22.46
C GLN A 229 -5.19 7.86 -21.18
N ALA A 230 -4.12 8.64 -21.22
CA ALA A 230 -3.33 8.96 -20.05
C ALA A 230 -4.18 9.60 -18.92
N ILE A 231 -5.03 10.58 -19.27
CA ILE A 231 -5.96 11.20 -18.29
C ILE A 231 -6.94 10.18 -17.72
N ILE A 232 -7.51 9.28 -18.56
CA ILE A 232 -8.43 8.25 -18.07
C ILE A 232 -7.76 7.32 -17.09
N ILE A 233 -6.52 6.89 -17.34
CA ILE A 233 -5.73 6.04 -16.43
C ILE A 233 -5.49 6.76 -15.09
N ILE A 234 -5.05 8.02 -15.14
CA ILE A 234 -4.82 8.84 -13.93
C ILE A 234 -6.11 8.98 -13.12
N MET A 235 -7.21 9.33 -13.78
CA MET A 235 -8.51 9.48 -13.12
C MET A 235 -9.02 8.17 -12.54
N PHE A 236 -8.80 7.05 -13.22
CA PHE A 236 -9.12 5.74 -12.69
C PHE A 236 -8.34 5.42 -11.40
N VAL A 237 -7.02 5.62 -11.40
CA VAL A 237 -6.18 5.38 -10.21
C VAL A 237 -6.62 6.24 -9.03
N LEU A 238 -6.98 7.50 -9.27
CA LEU A 238 -7.52 8.42 -8.25
C LEU A 238 -8.87 7.94 -7.70
N LEU A 239 -9.77 7.47 -8.56
CA LEU A 239 -11.17 7.24 -8.21
C LEU A 239 -11.47 5.82 -7.76
N TYR A 240 -10.66 4.81 -8.13
CA TYR A 240 -10.97 3.41 -7.88
C TYR A 240 -11.15 3.06 -6.40
N LYS A 241 -10.47 3.78 -5.52
CA LYS A 241 -10.54 3.59 -4.06
C LYS A 241 -11.24 4.74 -3.32
N ILE A 242 -11.85 5.68 -4.05
CA ILE A 242 -12.40 6.90 -3.41
C ILE A 242 -13.58 6.59 -2.49
N GLY A 243 -14.55 5.81 -2.95
CA GLY A 243 -15.73 5.45 -2.16
C GLY A 243 -15.35 4.69 -0.89
N ASP A 244 -14.47 3.72 -1.02
CA ASP A 244 -13.92 2.93 0.07
C ASP A 244 -13.09 3.77 1.07
N SER A 245 -12.21 4.62 0.56
CA SER A 245 -11.39 5.51 1.39
C SER A 245 -12.26 6.45 2.23
N MET A 246 -13.30 7.02 1.64
CA MET A 246 -14.25 7.88 2.36
C MET A 246 -15.06 7.08 3.38
N ALA A 247 -15.60 5.92 3.00
CA ALA A 247 -16.42 5.08 3.88
C ALA A 247 -15.65 4.64 5.14
N THR A 248 -14.35 4.39 5.02
CA THR A 248 -13.50 3.94 6.13
C THR A 248 -12.82 5.05 6.90
N ALA A 249 -12.82 6.29 6.40
CA ALA A 249 -12.10 7.43 6.99
C ALA A 249 -12.49 7.73 8.45
N LEU A 250 -13.78 7.64 8.79
CA LEU A 250 -14.31 7.87 10.12
C LEU A 250 -15.00 6.61 10.69
N SER A 251 -14.57 5.42 10.28
CA SER A 251 -15.21 4.15 10.67
C SER A 251 -15.30 3.96 12.20
N THR A 252 -14.26 4.31 12.95
CA THR A 252 -14.28 4.24 14.43
C THR A 252 -15.36 5.16 15.01
N LYS A 253 -15.47 6.40 14.52
CA LYS A 253 -16.51 7.35 14.96
C LYS A 253 -17.90 6.80 14.62
N PHE A 254 -18.08 6.30 13.40
CA PHE A 254 -19.32 5.66 12.97
C PHE A 254 -19.75 4.53 13.90
N PHE A 255 -18.86 3.59 14.22
CA PHE A 255 -19.18 2.48 15.09
C PHE A 255 -19.56 2.94 16.52
N LEU A 256 -18.86 3.96 17.04
CA LEU A 256 -19.20 4.54 18.35
C LEU A 256 -20.57 5.23 18.31
N ASP A 257 -20.90 5.95 17.24
CA ASP A 257 -22.20 6.62 17.08
C ASP A 257 -23.37 5.64 16.92
N VAL A 258 -23.13 4.47 16.31
CA VAL A 258 -24.11 3.37 16.24
C VAL A 258 -24.33 2.74 17.62
N GLY A 259 -23.38 2.87 18.56
CA GLY A 259 -23.49 2.37 19.94
C GLY A 259 -22.60 1.16 20.24
N PHE A 260 -21.63 0.84 19.41
CA PHE A 260 -20.64 -0.19 19.71
C PHE A 260 -19.62 0.27 20.75
N THR A 261 -19.20 -0.65 21.61
CA THR A 261 -18.09 -0.41 22.55
C THR A 261 -16.74 -0.48 21.85
N THR A 262 -15.74 0.23 22.38
CA THR A 262 -14.36 0.18 21.87
C THR A 262 -13.80 -1.26 21.84
N LYS A 263 -14.20 -2.10 22.81
CA LYS A 263 -13.83 -3.53 22.86
C LYS A 263 -14.39 -4.30 21.67
N GLN A 264 -15.67 -4.11 21.33
CA GLN A 264 -16.31 -4.77 20.16
C GLN A 264 -15.66 -4.32 18.85
N ILE A 265 -15.40 -3.03 18.71
CA ILE A 265 -14.70 -2.48 17.52
C ILE A 265 -13.29 -3.09 17.41
N GLY A 266 -12.53 -3.11 18.50
CA GLY A 266 -11.18 -3.69 18.51
C GLY A 266 -11.17 -5.19 18.17
N LEU A 267 -12.13 -5.97 18.69
CA LEU A 267 -12.29 -7.39 18.34
C LEU A 267 -12.63 -7.58 16.86
N ALA A 268 -13.59 -6.83 16.32
CA ALA A 268 -13.95 -6.90 14.91
C ALA A 268 -12.76 -6.54 14.00
N ALA A 269 -12.03 -5.49 14.33
CA ALA A 269 -10.87 -5.04 13.55
C ALA A 269 -9.73 -6.06 13.56
N ASN A 270 -9.34 -6.57 14.73
CA ASN A 270 -8.17 -7.43 14.88
C ASN A 270 -8.47 -8.91 14.63
N ALA A 271 -9.59 -9.43 15.16
CA ALA A 271 -9.91 -10.85 15.01
C ALA A 271 -10.52 -11.19 13.66
N THR A 272 -11.24 -10.25 13.03
CA THR A 272 -11.92 -10.50 11.75
C THR A 272 -11.28 -9.71 10.61
N GLY A 273 -11.15 -8.39 10.74
CA GLY A 273 -10.74 -7.51 9.66
C GLY A 273 -9.32 -7.78 9.17
N TRP A 274 -8.37 -7.95 10.09
CA TRP A 274 -6.98 -8.17 9.72
C TRP A 274 -6.81 -9.48 8.94
N TRP A 275 -7.35 -10.60 9.45
CA TRP A 275 -7.29 -11.89 8.77
C TRP A 275 -8.07 -11.91 7.46
N ALA A 276 -9.25 -11.29 7.43
CA ALA A 276 -10.06 -11.17 6.22
C ALA A 276 -9.31 -10.40 5.13
N SER A 277 -8.59 -9.34 5.48
CA SER A 277 -7.82 -8.57 4.51
C SER A 277 -6.64 -9.37 3.91
N LEU A 278 -5.96 -10.20 4.71
CA LEU A 278 -4.91 -11.10 4.22
C LEU A 278 -5.50 -12.20 3.33
N ALA A 279 -6.61 -12.81 3.76
CA ALA A 279 -7.31 -13.82 2.97
C ALA A 279 -7.79 -13.25 1.63
N GLY A 280 -8.37 -12.03 1.64
CA GLY A 280 -8.78 -11.32 0.43
C GLY A 280 -7.61 -11.07 -0.52
N GLY A 281 -6.46 -10.62 0.00
CA GLY A 281 -5.25 -10.46 -0.79
C GLY A 281 -4.77 -11.77 -1.43
N ALA A 282 -4.72 -12.86 -0.65
CA ALA A 282 -4.30 -14.17 -1.14
C ALA A 282 -5.27 -14.72 -2.22
N VAL A 283 -6.57 -14.69 -1.94
CA VAL A 283 -7.63 -15.09 -2.89
C VAL A 283 -7.56 -14.21 -4.15
N GLY A 284 -7.37 -12.90 -4.00
CA GLY A 284 -7.25 -11.97 -5.11
C GLY A 284 -6.08 -12.31 -6.03
N GLY A 285 -4.91 -12.65 -5.47
CA GLY A 285 -3.76 -13.09 -6.25
C GLY A 285 -4.05 -14.36 -7.05
N ILE A 286 -4.63 -15.38 -6.40
CA ILE A 286 -5.00 -16.64 -7.07
C ILE A 286 -6.07 -16.41 -8.14
N TRP A 287 -7.06 -15.57 -7.87
CA TRP A 287 -8.11 -15.26 -8.86
C TRP A 287 -7.57 -14.48 -10.04
N MET A 288 -6.61 -13.56 -9.83
CA MET A 288 -5.97 -12.84 -10.93
C MET A 288 -5.21 -13.75 -11.90
N ILE A 289 -4.66 -14.89 -11.44
CA ILE A 289 -4.06 -15.92 -12.33
C ILE A 289 -5.11 -16.51 -13.29
N LYS A 290 -6.35 -16.69 -12.80
CA LYS A 290 -7.43 -17.31 -13.59
C LYS A 290 -8.24 -16.31 -14.42
N LEU A 291 -8.55 -15.16 -13.84
CA LEU A 291 -9.40 -14.13 -14.43
C LEU A 291 -8.62 -13.14 -15.28
N GLY A 292 -7.32 -12.98 -15.02
CA GLY A 292 -6.53 -11.86 -15.48
C GLY A 292 -6.81 -10.58 -14.69
N ILE A 293 -5.94 -9.57 -14.83
CA ILE A 293 -6.01 -8.31 -14.09
C ILE A 293 -7.26 -7.51 -14.48
N ASN A 294 -7.63 -7.51 -15.78
CA ASN A 294 -8.78 -6.74 -16.25
C ASN A 294 -10.08 -7.18 -15.59
N ARG A 295 -10.41 -8.48 -15.69
CA ARG A 295 -11.63 -9.03 -15.08
C ARG A 295 -11.63 -8.93 -13.57
N ALA A 296 -10.45 -9.09 -12.95
CA ALA A 296 -10.29 -8.90 -11.50
C ALA A 296 -10.69 -7.49 -11.06
N LEU A 297 -10.29 -6.44 -11.79
CA LEU A 297 -10.71 -5.06 -11.50
C LEU A 297 -12.23 -4.88 -11.52
N TRP A 298 -12.93 -5.51 -12.47
CA TRP A 298 -14.38 -5.47 -12.53
C TRP A 298 -15.03 -6.18 -11.34
N VAL A 299 -14.66 -7.44 -11.11
CA VAL A 299 -15.26 -8.26 -10.05
C VAL A 299 -14.95 -7.67 -8.68
N PHE A 300 -13.69 -7.31 -8.43
CA PHE A 300 -13.27 -6.77 -7.14
C PHE A 300 -13.80 -5.35 -6.91
N GLY A 301 -13.94 -4.56 -7.99
CA GLY A 301 -14.56 -3.24 -7.93
C GLY A 301 -16.04 -3.31 -7.52
N VAL A 302 -16.78 -4.27 -8.04
CA VAL A 302 -18.18 -4.50 -7.61
C VAL A 302 -18.23 -4.99 -6.17
N LEU A 303 -17.38 -5.94 -5.77
CA LEU A 303 -17.37 -6.47 -4.41
C LEU A 303 -17.05 -5.39 -3.37
N GLN A 304 -16.06 -4.51 -3.63
CA GLN A 304 -15.77 -3.40 -2.71
C GLN A 304 -16.90 -2.37 -2.66
N ALA A 305 -17.60 -2.10 -3.78
CA ALA A 305 -18.76 -1.23 -3.76
C ALA A 305 -19.91 -1.84 -2.91
N ILE A 306 -20.18 -3.14 -3.06
CA ILE A 306 -21.16 -3.84 -2.23
C ILE A 306 -20.77 -3.80 -0.74
N ALA A 307 -19.47 -3.90 -0.41
CA ALA A 307 -19.01 -3.83 0.97
C ALA A 307 -19.37 -2.50 1.65
N ILE A 308 -19.35 -1.39 0.92
CA ILE A 308 -19.78 -0.08 1.44
C ILE A 308 -21.27 -0.10 1.85
N LEU A 309 -22.13 -0.81 1.12
CA LEU A 309 -23.55 -0.96 1.50
C LEU A 309 -23.74 -1.73 2.82
N GLY A 310 -22.78 -2.57 3.20
CA GLY A 310 -22.76 -3.20 4.51
C GLY A 310 -22.73 -2.20 5.67
N PHE A 311 -21.95 -1.11 5.53
CA PHE A 311 -21.95 -0.02 6.51
C PHE A 311 -23.27 0.76 6.53
N ALA A 312 -23.89 1.00 5.36
CA ALA A 312 -25.21 1.62 5.30
C ALA A 312 -26.27 0.74 5.99
N TRP A 313 -26.20 -0.57 5.80
CA TRP A 313 -27.08 -1.52 6.50
C TRP A 313 -26.87 -1.48 8.01
N LEU A 314 -25.61 -1.52 8.47
CA LEU A 314 -25.27 -1.46 9.89
C LEU A 314 -25.76 -0.15 10.54
N ALA A 315 -25.74 0.98 9.81
CA ALA A 315 -26.26 2.26 10.28
C ALA A 315 -27.77 2.23 10.62
N ASN A 316 -28.53 1.37 9.94
CA ASN A 316 -29.98 1.24 10.16
C ASN A 316 -30.36 0.18 11.18
N VAL A 317 -29.60 -0.92 11.27
CA VAL A 317 -29.92 -2.05 12.17
C VAL A 317 -29.51 -1.73 13.62
N GLY A 318 -28.44 -0.95 13.81
CA GLY A 318 -27.93 -0.63 15.14
C GLY A 318 -26.84 -1.61 15.61
N PRO A 319 -26.51 -1.61 16.93
CA PRO A 319 -25.31 -2.25 17.46
C PRO A 319 -25.45 -3.78 17.61
N ASP A 320 -25.26 -4.52 16.52
CA ASP A 320 -25.15 -5.99 16.51
C ASP A 320 -23.67 -6.40 16.31
N PRO A 321 -23.00 -7.03 17.30
CA PRO A 321 -21.58 -7.41 17.21
C PRO A 321 -21.27 -8.45 16.11
N VAL A 322 -22.22 -9.32 15.77
CA VAL A 322 -22.06 -10.33 14.72
C VAL A 322 -22.10 -9.62 13.37
N LEU A 323 -23.08 -8.74 13.17
CA LEU A 323 -23.19 -7.94 11.96
C LEU A 323 -21.98 -7.00 11.79
N LEU A 324 -21.50 -6.37 12.87
CA LEU A 324 -20.25 -5.58 12.84
C LEU A 324 -19.08 -6.40 12.31
N SER A 325 -18.87 -7.61 12.87
CA SER A 325 -17.76 -8.48 12.47
C SER A 325 -17.91 -8.94 11.01
N ALA A 326 -19.12 -9.24 10.56
CA ALA A 326 -19.42 -9.65 9.19
C ALA A 326 -19.17 -8.50 8.19
N VAL A 327 -19.70 -7.30 8.47
CA VAL A 327 -19.54 -6.12 7.61
C VAL A 327 -18.09 -5.69 7.55
N PHE A 328 -17.41 -5.59 8.70
CA PHE A 328 -16.01 -5.20 8.78
C PHE A 328 -15.10 -6.23 8.11
N GLY A 329 -15.36 -7.53 8.32
CA GLY A 329 -14.61 -8.61 7.69
C GLY A 329 -14.82 -8.64 6.18
N PHE A 330 -16.04 -8.45 5.70
CA PHE A 330 -16.32 -8.42 4.26
C PHE A 330 -15.68 -7.20 3.58
N GLU A 331 -15.75 -6.02 4.21
CA GLU A 331 -15.06 -4.82 3.73
C GLU A 331 -13.54 -5.04 3.65
N ALA A 332 -12.93 -5.53 4.73
CA ALA A 332 -11.49 -5.80 4.76
C ALA A 332 -11.07 -6.84 3.70
N PHE A 333 -11.89 -7.88 3.49
CA PHE A 333 -11.65 -8.88 2.44
C PHE A 333 -11.76 -8.27 1.03
N ALA A 334 -12.88 -7.60 0.75
CA ALA A 334 -13.20 -7.14 -0.60
C ALA A 334 -12.36 -5.91 -1.00
N SER A 335 -12.20 -4.95 -0.11
CA SER A 335 -11.57 -3.68 -0.40
C SER A 335 -10.09 -3.66 -0.06
N LEU A 336 -9.73 -3.94 1.20
CA LEU A 336 -8.32 -3.94 1.62
C LEU A 336 -7.56 -5.14 1.05
N GLY A 337 -8.22 -6.28 0.83
CA GLY A 337 -7.64 -7.49 0.21
C GLY A 337 -7.69 -7.44 -1.31
N LEU A 338 -8.83 -7.84 -1.88
CA LEU A 338 -9.03 -8.00 -3.32
C LEU A 338 -8.76 -6.72 -4.11
N GLY A 339 -9.44 -5.62 -3.75
CA GLY A 339 -9.39 -4.35 -4.47
C GLY A 339 -7.99 -3.74 -4.48
N SER A 340 -7.28 -3.79 -3.34
CA SER A 340 -5.91 -3.26 -3.25
C SER A 340 -4.93 -4.07 -4.10
N ALA A 341 -5.03 -5.41 -4.08
CA ALA A 341 -4.18 -6.28 -4.91
C ALA A 341 -4.39 -6.02 -6.42
N ALA A 342 -5.66 -5.88 -6.86
CA ALA A 342 -5.98 -5.60 -8.25
C ALA A 342 -5.48 -4.21 -8.71
N LEU A 343 -5.64 -3.18 -7.88
CA LEU A 343 -5.14 -1.84 -8.20
C LEU A 343 -3.62 -1.82 -8.31
N VAL A 344 -2.91 -2.48 -7.38
CA VAL A 344 -1.45 -2.61 -7.40
C VAL A 344 -0.97 -3.36 -8.66
N ALA A 345 -1.67 -4.44 -9.04
CA ALA A 345 -1.37 -5.17 -10.27
C ALA A 345 -1.61 -4.31 -11.52
N PHE A 346 -2.71 -3.56 -11.56
CA PHE A 346 -3.00 -2.64 -12.65
C PHE A 346 -1.94 -1.54 -12.78
N MET A 347 -1.59 -0.86 -11.68
CA MET A 347 -0.55 0.18 -11.69
C MET A 347 0.79 -0.37 -12.18
N SER A 348 1.16 -1.60 -11.77
CA SER A 348 2.37 -2.26 -12.28
C SER A 348 2.33 -2.46 -13.78
N ARG A 349 1.23 -2.99 -14.31
CA ARG A 349 1.07 -3.23 -15.75
C ARG A 349 1.04 -1.94 -16.56
N ALA A 350 0.48 -0.87 -15.98
CA ALA A 350 0.42 0.45 -16.62
C ALA A 350 1.78 1.16 -16.69
N THR A 351 2.81 0.68 -16.00
CA THR A 351 4.17 1.27 -16.05
C THR A 351 5.02 0.71 -17.18
N ASP A 352 5.83 1.57 -17.81
CA ASP A 352 6.85 1.14 -18.77
C ASP A 352 8.07 0.58 -18.02
N PRO A 353 8.58 -0.62 -18.39
CA PRO A 353 9.75 -1.23 -17.75
C PRO A 353 11.03 -0.36 -17.76
N ARG A 354 11.14 0.62 -18.66
CA ARG A 354 12.26 1.56 -18.73
C ARG A 354 12.23 2.63 -17.63
N TYR A 355 11.02 2.98 -17.13
CA TYR A 355 10.79 4.10 -16.20
C TYR A 355 9.96 3.66 -14.99
N THR A 356 10.14 2.43 -14.55
CA THR A 356 9.25 1.77 -13.58
C THR A 356 9.15 2.52 -12.27
N ALA A 357 10.29 2.96 -11.69
CA ALA A 357 10.29 3.65 -10.41
C ALA A 357 9.50 4.97 -10.49
N THR A 358 9.75 5.78 -11.53
CA THR A 358 9.10 7.08 -11.70
C THR A 358 7.61 6.96 -11.97
N GLN A 359 7.20 6.12 -12.94
CA GLN A 359 5.80 5.98 -13.31
C GLN A 359 4.98 5.30 -12.20
N TYR A 360 5.53 4.24 -11.57
CA TYR A 360 4.82 3.58 -10.48
C TYR A 360 4.72 4.47 -9.23
N ALA A 361 5.78 5.21 -8.88
CA ALA A 361 5.73 6.17 -7.79
C ALA A 361 4.67 7.25 -8.03
N LEU A 362 4.53 7.74 -9.28
CA LEU A 362 3.45 8.67 -9.64
C LEU A 362 2.07 8.05 -9.39
N PHE A 363 1.80 6.85 -9.90
CA PHE A 363 0.51 6.19 -9.71
C PHE A 363 0.19 5.93 -8.23
N SER A 364 1.16 5.43 -7.46
CA SER A 364 0.95 5.15 -6.04
C SER A 364 0.78 6.42 -5.20
N SER A 365 1.45 7.51 -5.58
CA SER A 365 1.22 8.84 -4.99
C SER A 365 -0.17 9.36 -5.33
N LEU A 366 -0.60 9.27 -6.58
CA LEU A 366 -1.96 9.65 -7.00
C LEU A 366 -3.04 8.83 -6.31
N ALA A 367 -2.84 7.53 -6.12
CA ALA A 367 -3.76 6.66 -5.38
C ALA A 367 -3.90 7.06 -3.90
N ALA A 368 -2.91 7.75 -3.33
CA ALA A 368 -2.95 8.24 -1.95
C ALA A 368 -3.67 9.61 -1.81
N VAL A 369 -3.80 10.38 -2.90
CA VAL A 369 -4.42 11.72 -2.89
C VAL A 369 -5.84 11.73 -2.32
N PRO A 370 -6.77 10.84 -2.72
CA PRO A 370 -8.12 10.83 -2.15
C PRO A 370 -8.11 10.67 -0.64
N ARG A 371 -7.27 9.77 -0.13
CA ARG A 371 -7.12 9.52 1.30
C ARG A 371 -6.65 10.77 2.06
N THR A 372 -5.77 11.55 1.49
CA THR A 372 -5.18 12.72 2.15
C THR A 372 -6.12 13.93 2.12
N PHE A 373 -6.74 14.21 0.96
CA PHE A 373 -7.49 15.45 0.74
C PHE A 373 -9.00 15.26 0.85
N ILE A 374 -9.56 14.20 0.26
CA ILE A 374 -11.01 14.00 0.20
C ILE A 374 -11.56 13.55 1.56
N ASN A 375 -10.81 12.76 2.30
CA ASN A 375 -11.24 12.31 3.63
C ASN A 375 -11.42 13.47 4.63
N SER A 376 -10.79 14.62 4.41
CA SER A 376 -11.02 15.81 5.24
C SER A 376 -12.45 16.37 5.15
N SER A 377 -13.16 16.12 4.06
CA SER A 377 -14.55 16.55 3.86
C SER A 377 -15.60 15.61 4.46
N VAL A 378 -15.20 14.37 4.84
CA VAL A 378 -16.14 13.33 5.29
C VAL A 378 -16.96 13.77 6.51
N GLY A 379 -16.34 14.44 7.49
CA GLY A 379 -17.04 14.91 8.68
C GLY A 379 -18.17 15.90 8.35
N TYR A 380 -17.95 16.80 7.40
CA TYR A 380 -18.99 17.76 6.95
C TYR A 380 -20.14 17.05 6.26
N ILE A 381 -19.84 16.10 5.36
CA ILE A 381 -20.89 15.35 4.64
C ILE A 381 -21.73 14.53 5.63
N VAL A 382 -21.10 13.85 6.59
CA VAL A 382 -21.80 13.06 7.61
C VAL A 382 -22.70 13.95 8.49
N ALA A 383 -22.22 15.14 8.88
CA ALA A 383 -22.98 16.06 9.69
C ALA A 383 -24.28 16.54 9.01
N GLU A 384 -24.25 16.71 7.69
CA GLU A 384 -25.42 17.17 6.90
C GLU A 384 -26.36 16.02 6.50
N THR A 385 -25.81 14.84 6.17
CA THR A 385 -26.59 13.74 5.57
C THR A 385 -26.91 12.61 6.53
N GLY A 386 -26.18 12.48 7.64
CA GLY A 386 -26.18 11.31 8.50
C GLY A 386 -25.45 10.11 7.89
N TRP A 387 -25.15 9.10 8.72
CA TRP A 387 -24.31 7.96 8.34
C TRP A 387 -24.88 7.13 7.18
N PHE A 388 -26.20 6.83 7.19
CA PHE A 388 -26.82 6.01 6.14
C PHE A 388 -26.61 6.61 4.75
N TRP A 389 -27.04 7.89 4.57
CA TRP A 389 -26.94 8.56 3.28
C TRP A 389 -25.50 8.86 2.89
N PHE A 390 -24.63 9.09 3.86
CA PHE A 390 -23.18 9.20 3.61
C PHE A 390 -22.64 7.93 2.93
N PHE A 391 -22.96 6.72 3.45
CA PHE A 391 -22.51 5.48 2.82
C PHE A 391 -23.14 5.24 1.44
N ILE A 392 -24.37 5.69 1.20
CA ILE A 392 -24.97 5.66 -0.14
C ILE A 392 -24.18 6.58 -1.10
N VAL A 393 -23.77 7.77 -0.67
CA VAL A 393 -22.90 8.65 -1.45
C VAL A 393 -21.56 7.98 -1.75
N CYS A 394 -20.93 7.35 -0.76
CA CYS A 394 -19.66 6.60 -0.96
C CYS A 394 -19.84 5.45 -1.97
N PHE A 395 -20.96 4.72 -1.91
CA PHE A 395 -21.30 3.69 -2.88
C PHE A 395 -21.44 4.24 -4.30
N ILE A 396 -22.14 5.37 -4.47
CA ILE A 396 -22.30 6.03 -5.77
C ILE A 396 -20.93 6.50 -6.31
N LEU A 397 -20.05 6.99 -5.45
CA LEU A 397 -18.70 7.45 -5.83
C LEU A 397 -17.76 6.31 -6.29
N ALA A 398 -18.11 5.05 -6.08
CA ALA A 398 -17.39 3.92 -6.66
C ALA A 398 -17.65 3.75 -8.18
N PHE A 399 -18.82 4.19 -8.70
CA PHE A 399 -19.21 3.96 -10.09
C PHE A 399 -18.38 4.73 -11.13
N PRO A 400 -17.96 5.99 -10.95
CA PRO A 400 -17.15 6.71 -11.93
C PRO A 400 -15.91 5.94 -12.36
N ALA A 401 -15.19 5.30 -11.42
CA ALA A 401 -14.04 4.46 -11.75
C ALA A 401 -14.45 3.20 -12.53
N MET A 402 -15.56 2.55 -12.13
CA MET A 402 -16.08 1.37 -12.82
C MET A 402 -16.49 1.69 -14.27
N MET A 403 -17.03 2.87 -14.52
CA MET A 403 -17.39 3.34 -15.88
C MET A 403 -16.18 3.59 -16.79
N MET A 404 -14.97 3.71 -16.23
CA MET A 404 -13.72 3.86 -16.99
C MET A 404 -13.14 2.51 -17.42
N LEU A 405 -13.46 1.40 -16.75
CA LEU A 405 -12.92 0.07 -17.02
C LEU A 405 -13.10 -0.40 -18.46
N PRO A 406 -14.22 -0.15 -19.18
CA PRO A 406 -14.35 -0.55 -20.58
C PRO A 406 -13.24 -0.04 -21.49
N LYS A 407 -12.62 1.11 -21.13
CA LYS A 407 -11.57 1.77 -21.92
C LYS A 407 -10.16 1.38 -21.52
N ILE A 408 -9.93 1.06 -20.25
CA ILE A 408 -8.58 0.82 -19.71
C ILE A 408 -8.31 -0.65 -19.36
N ALA A 409 -9.36 -1.38 -19.05
CA ALA A 409 -9.32 -2.78 -18.68
C ALA A 409 -10.54 -3.52 -19.25
N PRO A 410 -10.69 -3.60 -20.59
CA PRO A 410 -11.84 -4.23 -21.21
C PRO A 410 -11.96 -5.70 -20.79
N TRP A 411 -13.19 -6.17 -20.56
CA TRP A 411 -13.48 -7.51 -20.05
C TRP A 411 -12.92 -8.63 -20.95
N ASN A 412 -12.93 -8.42 -22.27
CA ASN A 412 -12.51 -9.38 -23.31
C ASN A 412 -11.29 -8.88 -24.07
N SER A 413 -10.22 -8.46 -23.41
CA SER A 413 -9.00 -8.06 -24.11
C SER A 413 -8.25 -9.29 -24.64
N ALA A 414 -7.81 -9.22 -25.91
CA ALA A 414 -7.00 -10.27 -26.54
C ALA A 414 -5.65 -10.49 -25.82
N ASN A 415 -5.15 -9.46 -25.14
CA ASN A 415 -3.85 -9.47 -24.42
C ASN A 415 -3.86 -10.24 -23.09
N GLU A 416 -5.00 -10.72 -22.59
CA GLU A 416 -5.06 -11.56 -21.39
C GLU A 416 -5.05 -13.07 -21.71
N LYS A 417 -4.97 -13.43 -23.01
CA LYS A 417 -4.91 -14.84 -23.46
C LYS A 417 -3.49 -15.29 -23.83
N ALA A 418 -2.49 -14.43 -23.63
CA ALA A 418 -1.08 -14.76 -23.88
C ALA A 418 -0.35 -15.03 -22.57
#